data_3eb96a6ae497bc8cf403ece1ec55c424
#
_entry.id   3eb96a6ae497bc8cf403ece1ec55c424
#
_cell.length_a   1.000
_cell.length_b   1.000
_cell.length_c   1.000
_cell.angle_alpha   90.00
_cell.angle_beta   90.00
_cell.angle_gamma   90.00
#
_symmetry.space_group_name_H-M   'P 1'
#
loop_
_entity.id
_entity.type
_entity.pdbx_description
1 polymer ?
#
loop_
_entity_poly.entity_id
_entity_poly.type
_entity_poly.pdbx_seq_one_letter_code
_entity_poly.pdbx_strand_id
1 'polypeptide(L)'
;MTKSFALTGPFAPFESDLDATRGEREALYKWFHQHPELALEEHQTSARIGEELEAAGFTVVPVGATGKVGILTNGEGPTVCFRADFDALPLSEETGLEYSADPALGAAHACGHDMHTAALLAASTMLAQHTDAWSGTLLALFQPGEETGAGARDMVEHGLAEKVPTPDVVLGQHVGPMIPGYGMGALAGPVCSTCVQTKITIHGTGAHGSMPEKGVDPVVIAAHVITRLQTIVSREIAPQEMGVVTVGAIHAGESPNTIPATAELSVSTRAFTTEVSDRLNSAIRRIVRAECAAAGATTEPTFEIVGGAPEFSNDEAIAEQVMAAFREQFGDVVGDFGRLGGSEDFPTIANAFGAPYFYWFVGSSSDINSAPSNHSPFFAPDLQPTLDQATRAILVSVSPWLMR
;
A
#
# COMPACT_ATOMS: atom_id res chain seq x y z
N MET A 1 -29.39 12.21 -9.66
CA MET A 1 -28.75 13.53 -9.68
C MET A 1 -27.30 13.29 -9.31
N THR A 2 -26.39 13.46 -10.24
CA THR A 2 -24.96 13.46 -9.97
C THR A 2 -24.68 14.61 -8.99
N LYS A 3 -24.30 14.29 -7.74
CA LYS A 3 -23.86 15.30 -6.78
C LYS A 3 -22.64 16.02 -7.40
N SER A 4 -22.62 17.34 -7.37
CA SER A 4 -21.47 18.11 -7.80
C SER A 4 -20.37 17.97 -6.74
N PHE A 5 -19.18 17.54 -7.14
CA PHE A 5 -17.99 17.51 -6.31
C PHE A 5 -17.14 18.79 -6.46
N ALA A 6 -17.69 19.82 -7.11
CA ALA A 6 -16.96 21.04 -7.43
C ALA A 6 -16.43 21.74 -6.16
N LEU A 7 -15.18 22.15 -6.21
CA LEU A 7 -14.51 22.92 -5.17
C LEU A 7 -15.10 24.34 -5.07
N THR A 8 -15.24 24.85 -3.87
CA THR A 8 -15.84 26.16 -3.58
C THR A 8 -14.95 27.01 -2.68
N GLY A 9 -15.33 28.28 -2.49
CA GLY A 9 -14.58 29.19 -1.62
C GLY A 9 -13.13 29.40 -2.06
N PRO A 10 -12.13 29.21 -1.16
CA PRO A 10 -10.72 29.42 -1.49
C PRO A 10 -10.20 28.43 -2.56
N PHE A 11 -10.90 27.34 -2.80
CA PHE A 11 -10.53 26.33 -3.80
C PHE A 11 -11.09 26.60 -5.20
N ALA A 12 -11.91 27.61 -5.39
CA ALA A 12 -12.53 27.89 -6.69
C ALA A 12 -11.54 28.10 -7.86
N PRO A 13 -10.33 28.67 -7.68
CA PRO A 13 -9.32 28.72 -8.74
C PRO A 13 -8.90 27.35 -9.24
N PHE A 14 -8.70 26.40 -8.34
CA PHE A 14 -8.33 25.03 -8.69
C PHE A 14 -9.42 24.28 -9.46
N GLU A 15 -10.71 24.57 -9.18
CA GLU A 15 -11.81 24.00 -9.96
C GLU A 15 -11.81 24.50 -11.41
N SER A 16 -11.49 25.78 -11.62
CA SER A 16 -11.33 26.33 -12.97
C SER A 16 -10.19 25.64 -13.74
N ASP A 17 -9.09 25.33 -13.06
CA ASP A 17 -7.96 24.64 -13.68
C ASP A 17 -8.30 23.17 -13.98
N LEU A 18 -9.05 22.50 -13.10
CA LEU A 18 -9.56 21.16 -13.36
C LEU A 18 -10.37 21.09 -14.66
N ASP A 19 -11.21 22.07 -14.93
CA ASP A 19 -11.97 22.14 -16.18
C ASP A 19 -11.06 22.48 -17.38
N ALA A 20 -10.16 23.45 -17.22
CA ALA A 20 -9.29 23.93 -18.30
C ALA A 20 -8.24 22.88 -18.75
N THR A 21 -7.69 22.11 -17.81
CA THR A 21 -6.59 21.16 -18.07
C THR A 21 -7.06 19.71 -18.20
N ARG A 22 -8.38 19.45 -18.20
CA ARG A 22 -8.93 18.09 -18.21
C ARG A 22 -8.29 17.19 -19.26
N GLY A 23 -8.22 17.65 -20.51
CA GLY A 23 -7.68 16.85 -21.61
C GLY A 23 -6.20 16.48 -21.43
N GLU A 24 -5.40 17.38 -20.87
CA GLU A 24 -3.96 17.15 -20.58
C GLU A 24 -3.80 16.13 -19.46
N ARG A 25 -4.58 16.24 -18.38
CA ARG A 25 -4.57 15.31 -17.25
C ARG A 25 -5.02 13.91 -17.64
N GLU A 26 -6.08 13.81 -18.45
CA GLU A 26 -6.56 12.53 -18.99
C GLU A 26 -5.54 11.89 -19.93
N ALA A 27 -4.84 12.68 -20.75
CA ALA A 27 -3.78 12.20 -21.61
C ALA A 27 -2.59 11.67 -20.79
N LEU A 28 -2.22 12.36 -19.71
CA LEU A 28 -1.16 11.94 -18.79
C LEU A 28 -1.53 10.64 -18.07
N TYR A 29 -2.74 10.52 -17.53
CA TYR A 29 -3.25 9.27 -16.94
C TYR A 29 -3.19 8.11 -17.94
N LYS A 30 -3.68 8.31 -19.17
CA LYS A 30 -3.66 7.28 -20.21
C LYS A 30 -2.23 6.88 -20.58
N TRP A 31 -1.30 7.81 -20.53
CA TRP A 31 0.11 7.50 -20.76
C TRP A 31 0.63 6.55 -19.69
N PHE A 32 0.41 6.83 -18.38
CA PHE A 32 0.82 5.93 -17.31
C PHE A 32 0.15 4.56 -17.45
N HIS A 33 -1.14 4.53 -17.71
CA HIS A 33 -1.91 3.29 -17.89
C HIS A 33 -1.36 2.39 -19.01
N GLN A 34 -0.87 3.00 -20.09
CA GLN A 34 -0.28 2.30 -21.24
C GLN A 34 1.18 1.87 -21.05
N HIS A 35 1.84 2.36 -20.01
CA HIS A 35 3.26 2.09 -19.74
C HIS A 35 3.47 1.50 -18.33
N PRO A 36 2.78 0.39 -18.01
CA PRO A 36 2.93 -0.25 -16.71
C PRO A 36 4.31 -0.87 -16.56
N GLU A 37 4.98 -0.61 -15.44
CA GLU A 37 6.27 -1.16 -15.09
C GLU A 37 6.20 -1.83 -13.72
N LEU A 38 6.92 -2.94 -13.53
CA LEU A 38 6.88 -3.72 -12.29
C LEU A 38 7.72 -3.08 -11.19
N ALA A 39 7.44 -3.50 -9.96
CA ALA A 39 8.07 -3.03 -8.73
C ALA A 39 9.61 -2.93 -8.84
N LEU A 40 10.15 -1.75 -8.53
CA LEU A 40 11.57 -1.36 -8.58
C LEU A 40 12.20 -1.37 -9.99
N GLU A 41 11.41 -1.55 -11.04
CA GLU A 41 11.81 -1.48 -12.45
C GLU A 41 11.08 -0.34 -13.21
N GLU A 42 10.42 0.58 -12.51
CA GLU A 42 9.56 1.64 -13.05
C GLU A 42 10.38 2.82 -13.61
N HIS A 43 11.27 2.54 -14.55
CA HIS A 43 12.25 3.53 -15.04
C HIS A 43 11.62 4.63 -15.90
N GLN A 44 10.70 4.27 -16.81
CA GLN A 44 10.03 5.25 -17.69
C GLN A 44 9.03 6.08 -16.90
N THR A 45 8.25 5.43 -16.03
CA THR A 45 7.31 6.07 -15.13
C THR A 45 8.00 7.07 -14.22
N SER A 46 9.10 6.68 -13.59
CA SER A 46 9.93 7.53 -12.73
C SER A 46 10.51 8.72 -13.48
N ALA A 47 11.02 8.50 -14.71
CA ALA A 47 11.54 9.59 -15.56
C ALA A 47 10.42 10.59 -15.90
N ARG A 48 9.25 10.10 -16.32
CA ARG A 48 8.11 10.95 -16.66
C ARG A 48 7.61 11.76 -15.46
N ILE A 49 7.52 11.17 -14.26
CA ILE A 49 7.19 11.88 -13.02
C ILE A 49 8.17 13.02 -12.78
N GLY A 50 9.48 12.76 -12.95
CA GLY A 50 10.50 13.78 -12.80
C GLY A 50 10.33 14.95 -13.76
N GLU A 51 10.09 14.67 -15.04
CA GLU A 51 9.86 15.68 -16.08
C GLU A 51 8.64 16.58 -15.78
N GLU A 52 7.51 15.98 -15.35
CA GLU A 52 6.31 16.73 -15.01
C GLU A 52 6.52 17.62 -13.77
N LEU A 53 7.20 17.12 -12.75
CA LEU A 53 7.52 17.89 -11.54
C LEU A 53 8.48 19.05 -11.84
N GLU A 54 9.53 18.82 -12.62
CA GLU A 54 10.48 19.87 -13.03
C GLU A 54 9.79 20.94 -13.88
N ALA A 55 8.91 20.54 -14.80
CA ALA A 55 8.11 21.45 -15.61
C ALA A 55 7.15 22.32 -14.75
N ALA A 56 6.65 21.77 -13.65
CA ALA A 56 5.84 22.49 -12.67
C ALA A 56 6.67 23.35 -11.69
N GLY A 57 8.00 23.31 -11.77
CA GLY A 57 8.89 24.15 -10.94
C GLY A 57 9.34 23.52 -9.63
N PHE A 58 9.14 22.22 -9.43
CA PHE A 58 9.65 21.50 -8.27
C PHE A 58 11.15 21.22 -8.38
N THR A 59 11.83 21.19 -7.24
CA THR A 59 13.15 20.55 -7.13
C THR A 59 12.93 19.05 -6.96
N VAL A 60 13.45 18.24 -7.89
CA VAL A 60 13.25 16.78 -7.88
C VAL A 60 14.44 16.07 -7.26
N VAL A 61 14.18 15.25 -6.23
CA VAL A 61 15.18 14.45 -5.52
C VAL A 61 14.93 12.97 -5.80
N PRO A 62 15.86 12.24 -6.44
CA PRO A 62 15.75 10.80 -6.60
C PRO A 62 16.09 10.08 -5.29
N VAL A 63 15.29 9.05 -4.95
CA VAL A 63 15.44 8.27 -3.71
C VAL A 63 15.20 6.80 -4.00
N GLY A 64 16.16 5.94 -3.69
CA GLY A 64 16.09 4.51 -4.01
C GLY A 64 16.25 4.20 -5.49
N ALA A 65 15.73 3.07 -5.94
CA ALA A 65 15.88 2.58 -7.29
C ALA A 65 15.19 3.51 -8.33
N THR A 66 13.92 3.80 -8.11
CA THR A 66 13.08 4.57 -9.04
C THR A 66 12.27 5.68 -8.37
N GLY A 67 12.23 5.75 -7.02
CA GLY A 67 11.47 6.74 -6.27
C GLY A 67 11.87 8.18 -6.55
N LYS A 68 10.91 9.11 -6.44
CA LYS A 68 11.08 10.56 -6.64
C LYS A 68 10.37 11.34 -5.54
N VAL A 69 10.99 12.44 -5.12
CA VAL A 69 10.32 13.45 -4.28
C VAL A 69 10.48 14.81 -4.93
N GLY A 70 9.34 15.41 -5.31
CA GLY A 70 9.26 16.80 -5.72
C GLY A 70 9.14 17.70 -4.49
N ILE A 71 9.97 18.72 -4.40
CA ILE A 71 9.97 19.71 -3.31
C ILE A 71 9.57 21.06 -3.88
N LEU A 72 8.47 21.63 -3.37
CA LEU A 72 8.03 22.98 -3.71
C LEU A 72 7.87 23.79 -2.41
N THR A 73 8.71 24.81 -2.23
CA THR A 73 8.65 25.72 -1.09
C THR A 73 8.04 27.05 -1.50
N ASN A 74 7.01 27.48 -0.77
CA ASN A 74 6.31 28.74 -0.99
C ASN A 74 6.22 29.54 0.33
N GLY A 75 7.34 30.16 0.70
CA GLY A 75 7.46 30.95 1.94
C GLY A 75 7.60 30.08 3.21
N GLU A 76 7.45 30.73 4.37
CA GLU A 76 7.49 30.04 5.66
C GLU A 76 6.15 29.34 5.94
N GLY A 77 6.20 28.21 6.61
CA GLY A 77 5.00 27.45 6.98
C GLY A 77 5.29 25.95 7.18
N PRO A 78 4.24 25.15 7.42
CA PRO A 78 4.38 23.71 7.60
C PRO A 78 4.89 23.02 6.35
N THR A 79 5.45 21.82 6.55
CA THR A 79 5.84 20.90 5.47
C THR A 79 4.84 19.76 5.41
N VAL A 80 4.17 19.60 4.28
CA VAL A 80 3.22 18.51 4.03
C VAL A 80 3.80 17.56 3.00
N CYS A 81 3.84 16.27 3.32
CA CYS A 81 4.18 15.23 2.37
C CYS A 81 2.91 14.55 1.87
N PHE A 82 2.75 14.45 0.57
CA PHE A 82 1.71 13.63 -0.04
C PHE A 82 2.35 12.49 -0.84
N ARG A 83 1.95 11.25 -0.55
CA ARG A 83 2.48 10.05 -1.22
C ARG A 83 1.50 9.52 -2.27
N ALA A 84 2.02 9.21 -3.44
CA ALA A 84 1.41 8.32 -4.43
C ALA A 84 2.38 7.19 -4.77
N ASP A 85 1.88 5.98 -4.89
CA ASP A 85 2.59 4.84 -5.47
C ASP A 85 2.45 4.86 -7.00
N PHE A 86 3.31 4.07 -7.71
CA PHE A 86 3.28 4.10 -9.18
C PHE A 86 3.71 2.79 -9.86
N ASP A 87 3.89 1.70 -9.14
CA ASP A 87 4.19 0.40 -9.71
C ASP A 87 2.95 -0.33 -10.26
N ALA A 88 3.17 -1.32 -11.11
CA ALA A 88 2.15 -2.15 -11.74
C ALA A 88 2.28 -3.62 -11.30
N LEU A 89 1.24 -4.40 -11.60
CA LEU A 89 1.14 -5.82 -11.28
C LEU A 89 1.55 -6.71 -12.47
N PRO A 90 2.16 -7.89 -12.22
CA PRO A 90 2.57 -8.84 -13.26
C PRO A 90 1.37 -9.66 -13.79
N LEU A 91 0.46 -8.99 -14.47
CA LEU A 91 -0.70 -9.59 -15.11
C LEU A 91 -1.00 -8.90 -16.44
N SER A 92 -1.71 -9.58 -17.36
CA SER A 92 -2.16 -8.99 -18.60
C SER A 92 -3.52 -8.33 -18.39
N GLU A 93 -3.69 -7.12 -18.91
CA GLU A 93 -4.94 -6.37 -18.84
C GLU A 93 -5.99 -6.95 -19.80
N GLU A 94 -7.23 -7.08 -19.33
CA GLU A 94 -8.41 -7.55 -20.08
C GLU A 94 -9.60 -6.57 -19.99
N THR A 95 -9.34 -5.29 -19.72
CA THR A 95 -10.41 -4.25 -19.58
C THR A 95 -11.12 -3.95 -20.90
N GLY A 96 -10.42 -4.08 -22.02
CA GLY A 96 -10.93 -3.71 -23.36
C GLY A 96 -11.02 -2.21 -23.59
N LEU A 97 -10.35 -1.39 -22.79
CA LEU A 97 -10.27 0.05 -22.98
C LEU A 97 -9.43 0.41 -24.23
N GLU A 98 -9.75 1.52 -24.88
CA GLU A 98 -8.98 2.01 -26.03
C GLU A 98 -7.52 2.36 -25.67
N TYR A 99 -7.25 2.61 -24.39
CA TYR A 99 -5.92 2.91 -23.84
C TYR A 99 -5.38 1.81 -22.93
N SER A 100 -5.85 0.57 -23.11
CA SER A 100 -5.28 -0.59 -22.39
C SER A 100 -3.79 -0.73 -22.63
N ALA A 101 -3.08 -1.29 -21.67
CA ALA A 101 -1.67 -1.66 -21.82
C ALA A 101 -1.48 -2.74 -22.90
N ASP A 102 -0.35 -2.73 -23.58
CA ASP A 102 -0.02 -3.81 -24.53
C ASP A 102 0.14 -5.13 -23.77
N PRO A 103 -0.66 -6.17 -24.07
CA PRO A 103 -0.54 -7.48 -23.41
C PRO A 103 0.86 -8.09 -23.46
N ALA A 104 1.69 -7.71 -24.44
CA ALA A 104 3.07 -8.16 -24.56
C ALA A 104 3.98 -7.66 -23.41
N LEU A 105 3.58 -6.60 -22.70
CA LEU A 105 4.31 -6.11 -21.52
C LEU A 105 4.19 -7.06 -20.33
N GLY A 106 3.11 -7.85 -20.25
CA GLY A 106 2.85 -8.74 -19.11
C GLY A 106 2.69 -8.02 -17.78
N ALA A 107 2.35 -6.74 -17.83
CA ALA A 107 2.13 -5.86 -16.69
C ALA A 107 0.87 -5.01 -16.91
N ALA A 108 0.18 -4.64 -15.84
CA ALA A 108 -0.98 -3.73 -15.89
C ALA A 108 -1.19 -2.99 -14.57
N HIS A 109 -1.73 -1.77 -14.63
CA HIS A 109 -2.12 -0.99 -13.46
C HIS A 109 -3.46 -1.47 -12.87
N ALA A 110 -3.49 -2.72 -12.40
CA ALA A 110 -4.70 -3.32 -11.85
C ALA A 110 -4.96 -2.95 -10.37
N CYS A 111 -4.19 -2.02 -9.80
CA CYS A 111 -4.44 -1.44 -8.48
C CYS A 111 -4.75 0.07 -8.51
N GLY A 112 -4.59 0.74 -9.66
CA GLY A 112 -4.92 2.15 -9.83
C GLY A 112 -3.80 3.12 -9.45
N HIS A 113 -2.55 2.66 -9.36
CA HIS A 113 -1.39 3.49 -9.02
C HIS A 113 -1.09 4.55 -10.09
N ASP A 114 -1.42 4.29 -11.35
CA ASP A 114 -1.45 5.28 -12.44
C ASP A 114 -2.40 6.46 -12.15
N MET A 115 -3.56 6.18 -11.55
CA MET A 115 -4.53 7.19 -11.13
C MET A 115 -3.98 8.01 -9.94
N HIS A 116 -3.32 7.37 -8.98
CA HIS A 116 -2.67 8.05 -7.85
C HIS A 116 -1.59 9.00 -8.35
N THR A 117 -0.74 8.52 -9.25
CA THR A 117 0.35 9.29 -9.87
C THR A 117 -0.20 10.50 -10.63
N ALA A 118 -1.17 10.29 -11.52
CA ALA A 118 -1.76 11.36 -12.31
C ALA A 118 -2.46 12.41 -11.45
N ALA A 119 -3.18 11.98 -10.41
CA ALA A 119 -3.87 12.89 -9.49
C ALA A 119 -2.90 13.75 -8.67
N LEU A 120 -1.80 13.15 -8.17
CA LEU A 120 -0.79 13.90 -7.40
C LEU A 120 -0.02 14.88 -8.28
N LEU A 121 0.35 14.52 -9.51
CA LEU A 121 0.96 15.43 -10.47
C LEU A 121 0.03 16.60 -10.80
N ALA A 122 -1.26 16.34 -11.02
CA ALA A 122 -2.26 17.37 -11.27
C ALA A 122 -2.39 18.35 -10.10
N ALA A 123 -2.55 17.84 -8.87
CA ALA A 123 -2.64 18.68 -7.68
C ALA A 123 -1.36 19.48 -7.44
N SER A 124 -0.18 18.87 -7.64
CA SER A 124 1.13 19.51 -7.51
C SER A 124 1.29 20.67 -8.50
N THR A 125 0.93 20.45 -9.77
CA THR A 125 0.96 21.49 -10.80
C THR A 125 0.04 22.68 -10.47
N MET A 126 -1.17 22.39 -10.00
CA MET A 126 -2.13 23.44 -9.61
C MET A 126 -1.62 24.23 -8.39
N LEU A 127 -1.07 23.58 -7.37
CA LEU A 127 -0.47 24.29 -6.23
C LEU A 127 0.72 25.15 -6.66
N ALA A 128 1.53 24.70 -7.60
CA ALA A 128 2.63 25.50 -8.14
C ALA A 128 2.15 26.74 -8.92
N GLN A 129 1.01 26.69 -9.57
CA GLN A 129 0.42 27.80 -10.32
C GLN A 129 -0.27 28.83 -9.40
N HIS A 130 -0.75 28.44 -8.23
CA HIS A 130 -1.52 29.27 -7.30
C HIS A 130 -0.74 29.54 -6.00
N THR A 131 0.50 30.02 -6.08
CA THR A 131 1.36 30.28 -4.93
C THR A 131 0.86 31.40 -4.00
N ASP A 132 -0.08 32.22 -4.44
CA ASP A 132 -0.76 33.24 -3.64
C ASP A 132 -1.80 32.65 -2.66
N ALA A 133 -2.30 31.44 -2.93
CA ALA A 133 -3.32 30.79 -2.13
C ALA A 133 -2.78 30.07 -0.88
N TRP A 134 -1.50 29.76 -0.82
CA TRP A 134 -0.93 28.91 0.23
C TRP A 134 0.48 29.34 0.67
N SER A 135 0.99 28.74 1.76
CA SER A 135 2.39 28.92 2.19
C SER A 135 2.89 27.67 2.92
N GLY A 136 4.22 27.47 2.91
CA GLY A 136 4.87 26.30 3.47
C GLY A 136 5.63 25.49 2.42
N THR A 137 5.77 24.19 2.64
CA THR A 137 6.47 23.28 1.71
C THR A 137 5.60 22.09 1.41
N LEU A 138 5.42 21.78 0.11
CA LEU A 138 4.83 20.54 -0.36
C LEU A 138 5.94 19.57 -0.78
N LEU A 139 5.89 18.36 -0.24
CA LEU A 139 6.66 17.21 -0.70
C LEU A 139 5.71 16.29 -1.48
N ALA A 140 5.82 16.27 -2.80
CA ALA A 140 5.13 15.32 -3.67
C ALA A 140 5.99 14.07 -3.80
N LEU A 141 5.68 13.04 -3.00
CA LEU A 141 6.46 11.81 -2.91
C LEU A 141 5.83 10.74 -3.80
N PHE A 142 6.61 10.24 -4.75
CA PHE A 142 6.23 9.14 -5.63
C PHE A 142 7.02 7.90 -5.26
N GLN A 143 6.28 6.89 -4.76
CA GLN A 143 6.84 5.66 -4.21
C GLN A 143 6.74 4.51 -5.21
N PRO A 144 7.87 3.82 -5.53
CA PRO A 144 7.84 2.59 -6.31
C PRO A 144 7.40 1.39 -5.47
N GLY A 145 7.16 0.25 -6.11
CA GLY A 145 7.19 -1.08 -5.53
C GLY A 145 6.31 -1.34 -4.31
N GLU A 146 5.12 -0.74 -4.25
CA GLU A 146 4.15 -0.96 -3.16
C GLU A 146 3.67 -2.41 -3.15
N GLU A 147 3.32 -2.98 -4.30
CA GLU A 147 2.74 -4.32 -4.46
C GLU A 147 3.63 -5.47 -3.94
N THR A 148 4.92 -5.19 -3.79
CA THR A 148 5.88 -6.14 -3.20
C THR A 148 6.23 -5.80 -1.74
N GLY A 149 5.76 -4.66 -1.22
CA GLY A 149 6.16 -4.13 0.08
C GLY A 149 7.64 -3.78 0.17
N ALA A 150 8.31 -3.60 -0.97
CA ALA A 150 9.74 -3.32 -1.04
C ALA A 150 10.04 -1.85 -1.26
N GLY A 151 9.15 -1.10 -1.92
CA GLY A 151 9.43 0.23 -2.40
C GLY A 151 9.59 1.29 -1.32
N ALA A 152 8.69 1.34 -0.34
CA ALA A 152 8.85 2.24 0.79
C ALA A 152 10.14 1.95 1.55
N ARG A 153 10.47 0.68 1.78
CA ARG A 153 11.71 0.28 2.43
C ARG A 153 12.94 0.67 1.62
N ASP A 154 12.93 0.46 0.30
CA ASP A 154 14.01 0.88 -0.60
C ASP A 154 14.27 2.39 -0.48
N MET A 155 13.23 3.22 -0.51
CA MET A 155 13.39 4.67 -0.32
C MET A 155 13.98 5.01 1.04
N VAL A 156 13.52 4.38 2.12
CA VAL A 156 14.02 4.61 3.49
C VAL A 156 15.49 4.18 3.62
N GLU A 157 15.86 3.00 3.16
CA GLU A 157 17.23 2.48 3.20
C GLU A 157 18.20 3.32 2.36
N HIS A 158 17.70 4.03 1.34
CA HIS A 158 18.48 4.96 0.52
C HIS A 158 18.39 6.41 1.00
N GLY A 159 18.03 6.63 2.26
CA GLY A 159 18.17 7.93 2.94
C GLY A 159 17.06 8.93 2.61
N LEU A 160 15.82 8.50 2.51
CA LEU A 160 14.68 9.39 2.28
C LEU A 160 14.65 10.54 3.29
N ALA A 161 14.71 10.23 4.58
CA ALA A 161 14.58 11.22 5.65
C ALA A 161 15.76 12.21 5.75
N GLU A 162 16.91 11.84 5.22
CA GLU A 162 18.11 12.69 5.17
C GLU A 162 18.15 13.58 3.92
N LYS A 163 17.47 13.18 2.84
CA LYS A 163 17.51 13.86 1.55
C LYS A 163 16.46 14.94 1.37
N VAL A 164 15.37 14.87 2.13
CA VAL A 164 14.24 15.81 2.01
C VAL A 164 13.87 16.41 3.36
N PRO A 165 13.22 17.59 3.40
CA PRO A 165 12.73 18.16 4.65
C PRO A 165 11.81 17.20 5.41
N THR A 166 11.91 17.19 6.76
CA THR A 166 10.98 16.41 7.60
C THR A 166 9.58 17.00 7.53
N PRO A 167 8.56 16.23 7.12
CA PRO A 167 7.20 16.75 7.08
C PRO A 167 6.54 16.77 8.45
N ASP A 168 5.62 17.72 8.65
CA ASP A 168 4.75 17.80 9.83
C ASP A 168 3.61 16.77 9.76
N VAL A 169 3.26 16.34 8.56
CA VAL A 169 2.24 15.32 8.28
C VAL A 169 2.53 14.60 6.97
N VAL A 170 2.21 13.29 6.91
CA VAL A 170 2.25 12.50 5.68
C VAL A 170 0.83 12.08 5.29
N LEU A 171 0.44 12.37 4.07
CA LEU A 171 -0.89 12.10 3.53
C LEU A 171 -0.79 11.12 2.36
N GLY A 172 -1.85 10.33 2.15
CA GLY A 172 -1.97 9.45 1.01
C GLY A 172 -3.41 9.05 0.74
N GLN A 173 -3.67 8.56 -0.46
CA GLN A 173 -4.98 8.05 -0.85
C GLN A 173 -4.87 6.82 -1.74
N HIS A 174 -5.94 6.02 -1.78
CA HIS A 174 -6.06 4.90 -2.70
C HIS A 174 -7.40 4.92 -3.42
N VAL A 175 -7.41 4.65 -4.71
CA VAL A 175 -8.64 4.52 -5.49
C VAL A 175 -9.10 3.07 -5.53
N GLY A 176 -10.41 2.84 -5.44
CA GLY A 176 -10.91 1.48 -5.55
C GLY A 176 -12.44 1.40 -5.53
N PRO A 177 -13.00 0.28 -5.96
CA PRO A 177 -14.45 0.12 -6.08
C PRO A 177 -15.14 -0.09 -4.72
N MET A 178 -14.40 -0.11 -3.60
CA MET A 178 -14.94 -0.32 -2.27
C MET A 178 -15.70 0.89 -1.71
N ILE A 179 -15.52 2.09 -2.29
CA ILE A 179 -16.23 3.31 -1.90
C ILE A 179 -17.33 3.60 -2.91
N PRO A 180 -18.61 3.73 -2.47
CA PRO A 180 -19.72 3.97 -3.39
C PRO A 180 -19.65 5.32 -4.12
N GLY A 181 -19.92 5.30 -5.41
CA GLY A 181 -20.29 6.47 -6.18
C GLY A 181 -19.26 7.60 -6.20
N TYR A 182 -17.99 7.28 -6.30
CA TYR A 182 -16.87 8.24 -6.32
C TYR A 182 -16.75 9.08 -5.03
N GLY A 183 -17.29 8.58 -3.94
CA GLY A 183 -17.19 9.20 -2.62
C GLY A 183 -15.79 9.07 -2.03
N MET A 184 -15.63 9.56 -0.80
CA MET A 184 -14.43 9.38 -0.01
C MET A 184 -14.76 8.63 1.28
N GLY A 185 -13.87 7.76 1.67
CA GLY A 185 -13.99 7.02 2.90
C GLY A 185 -12.70 6.96 3.68
N ALA A 186 -12.78 7.20 4.99
CA ALA A 186 -11.65 7.10 5.88
C ALA A 186 -12.09 6.59 7.26
N LEU A 187 -11.11 6.19 8.05
CA LEU A 187 -11.28 5.74 9.42
C LEU A 187 -10.12 6.29 10.26
N ALA A 188 -10.42 6.81 11.44
CA ALA A 188 -9.41 7.08 12.46
C ALA A 188 -8.97 5.75 13.12
N GLY A 189 -7.71 5.65 13.50
CA GLY A 189 -7.15 4.42 14.04
C GLY A 189 -6.84 3.36 12.98
N PRO A 190 -6.86 2.06 13.32
CA PRO A 190 -6.45 0.97 12.41
C PRO A 190 -7.27 0.90 11.13
N VAL A 191 -6.61 0.98 9.97
CA VAL A 191 -7.22 1.01 8.62
C VAL A 191 -7.01 -0.31 7.90
N CYS A 192 -5.75 -0.74 7.74
CA CYS A 192 -5.36 -1.98 7.09
C CYS A 192 -4.67 -2.93 8.06
N SER A 193 -4.56 -4.20 7.70
CA SER A 193 -3.84 -5.15 8.55
C SER A 193 -2.34 -5.00 8.40
N THR A 194 -1.60 -5.14 9.51
CA THR A 194 -0.18 -5.52 9.45
C THR A 194 -0.05 -6.92 8.85
N CYS A 195 1.07 -7.19 8.22
CA CYS A 195 1.39 -8.51 7.67
C CYS A 195 2.82 -8.88 8.06
N VAL A 196 3.04 -10.15 8.47
CA VAL A 196 4.38 -10.71 8.60
C VAL A 196 4.42 -12.02 7.83
N GLN A 197 5.35 -12.13 6.88
CA GLN A 197 5.61 -13.34 6.12
C GLN A 197 6.89 -14.00 6.64
N THR A 198 6.78 -15.25 7.10
CA THR A 198 7.88 -15.97 7.70
C THR A 198 8.10 -17.31 6.97
N LYS A 199 9.34 -17.54 6.54
CA LYS A 199 9.82 -18.85 6.13
C LYS A 199 10.33 -19.59 7.38
N ILE A 200 9.78 -20.77 7.63
CA ILE A 200 10.14 -21.63 8.76
C ILE A 200 10.81 -22.88 8.21
N THR A 201 12.04 -23.18 8.65
CA THR A 201 12.70 -24.43 8.32
C THR A 201 12.77 -25.33 9.55
N ILE A 202 12.13 -26.49 9.46
CA ILE A 202 12.17 -27.56 10.45
C ILE A 202 13.32 -28.50 10.08
N HIS A 203 14.25 -28.69 11.01
CA HIS A 203 15.40 -29.57 10.83
C HIS A 203 15.13 -30.93 11.48
N GLY A 204 15.11 -31.96 10.66
CA GLY A 204 15.03 -33.37 11.08
C GLY A 204 16.33 -34.11 10.89
N THR A 205 16.22 -35.42 10.83
CA THR A 205 17.32 -36.33 10.47
C THR A 205 16.84 -37.30 9.40
N GLY A 206 17.45 -37.23 8.23
CA GLY A 206 17.08 -38.08 7.08
C GLY A 206 17.36 -39.55 7.37
N ALA A 207 16.50 -40.44 6.84
CA ALA A 207 16.64 -41.87 6.98
C ALA A 207 15.98 -42.62 5.83
N HIS A 208 16.31 -43.91 5.69
CA HIS A 208 15.55 -44.79 4.78
C HIS A 208 14.14 -45.02 5.34
N GLY A 209 13.10 -44.88 4.51
CA GLY A 209 11.71 -45.00 4.94
C GLY A 209 11.33 -46.31 5.64
N SER A 210 12.11 -47.41 5.45
CA SER A 210 11.95 -48.68 6.17
C SER A 210 12.68 -48.72 7.54
N MET A 211 13.41 -47.68 7.91
CA MET A 211 14.17 -47.58 9.17
C MET A 211 13.88 -46.26 9.87
N PRO A 212 12.59 -45.96 10.19
CA PRO A 212 12.19 -44.66 10.73
C PRO A 212 12.78 -44.37 12.09
N GLU A 213 13.17 -45.42 12.86
CA GLU A 213 13.85 -45.31 14.17
C GLU A 213 15.24 -44.67 14.09
N LYS A 214 15.83 -44.53 12.91
CA LYS A 214 17.11 -43.89 12.66
C LYS A 214 17.01 -42.40 12.25
N GLY A 215 15.79 -41.91 12.06
CA GLY A 215 15.53 -40.58 11.64
C GLY A 215 14.69 -39.76 12.64
N VAL A 216 14.61 -38.46 12.38
CA VAL A 216 13.61 -37.57 12.95
C VAL A 216 12.86 -36.97 11.77
N ASP A 217 11.58 -37.32 11.60
CA ASP A 217 10.83 -37.02 10.39
C ASP A 217 10.25 -35.58 10.41
N PRO A 218 10.82 -34.64 9.64
CA PRO A 218 10.36 -33.26 9.62
C PRO A 218 9.01 -33.11 8.89
N VAL A 219 8.59 -34.07 8.06
CA VAL A 219 7.26 -34.06 7.42
C VAL A 219 6.17 -34.27 8.46
N VAL A 220 6.37 -35.23 9.38
CA VAL A 220 5.43 -35.48 10.48
C VAL A 220 5.40 -34.28 11.43
N ILE A 221 6.57 -33.70 11.77
CA ILE A 221 6.63 -32.49 12.59
C ILE A 221 5.85 -31.35 11.93
N ALA A 222 6.07 -31.10 10.65
CA ALA A 222 5.37 -30.04 9.91
C ALA A 222 3.85 -30.24 9.90
N ALA A 223 3.35 -31.46 9.75
CA ALA A 223 1.93 -31.77 9.82
C ALA A 223 1.32 -31.40 11.20
N HIS A 224 2.02 -31.75 12.29
CA HIS A 224 1.61 -31.38 13.66
C HIS A 224 1.66 -29.86 13.88
N VAL A 225 2.73 -29.20 13.41
CA VAL A 225 2.85 -27.73 13.44
C VAL A 225 1.66 -27.09 12.74
N ILE A 226 1.38 -27.45 11.48
CA ILE A 226 0.29 -26.86 10.68
C ILE A 226 -1.04 -26.95 11.41
N THR A 227 -1.38 -28.11 11.94
CA THR A 227 -2.63 -28.30 12.68
C THR A 227 -2.67 -27.53 14.01
N ARG A 228 -1.56 -27.49 14.73
CA ARG A 228 -1.46 -26.76 15.99
C ARG A 228 -1.50 -25.25 15.81
N LEU A 229 -0.91 -24.70 14.77
CA LEU A 229 -0.94 -23.26 14.48
C LEU A 229 -2.38 -22.72 14.36
N GLN A 230 -3.35 -23.54 13.90
CA GLN A 230 -4.76 -23.13 13.82
C GLN A 230 -5.37 -22.83 15.19
N THR A 231 -4.79 -23.35 16.27
CA THR A 231 -5.27 -23.07 17.63
C THR A 231 -4.92 -21.68 18.14
N ILE A 232 -3.95 -21.00 17.55
CA ILE A 232 -3.55 -19.64 17.95
C ILE A 232 -4.74 -18.71 17.86
N VAL A 233 -5.34 -18.59 16.67
CA VAL A 233 -6.48 -17.70 16.45
C VAL A 233 -7.69 -18.09 17.31
N SER A 234 -7.96 -19.39 17.40
CA SER A 234 -9.15 -19.86 18.10
C SER A 234 -9.03 -19.89 19.63
N ARG A 235 -7.82 -19.79 20.22
CA ARG A 235 -7.59 -19.98 21.67
C ARG A 235 -6.71 -18.91 22.32
N GLU A 236 -5.95 -18.12 21.55
CA GLU A 236 -4.99 -17.17 22.11
C GLU A 236 -5.28 -15.72 21.69
N ILE A 237 -6.15 -15.49 20.69
CA ILE A 237 -6.61 -14.17 20.27
C ILE A 237 -8.02 -13.94 20.78
N ALA A 238 -8.26 -12.75 21.34
CA ALA A 238 -9.61 -12.42 21.84
C ALA A 238 -10.60 -12.31 20.68
N PRO A 239 -11.87 -12.69 20.85
CA PRO A 239 -12.87 -12.66 19.77
C PRO A 239 -13.10 -11.28 19.13
N GLN A 240 -12.75 -10.20 19.83
CA GLN A 240 -12.87 -8.82 19.36
C GLN A 240 -11.62 -8.36 18.60
N GLU A 241 -10.53 -9.12 18.66
CA GLU A 241 -9.26 -8.83 17.99
C GLU A 241 -9.20 -9.59 16.66
N MET A 242 -8.66 -8.94 15.65
CA MET A 242 -8.41 -9.59 14.36
C MET A 242 -7.04 -10.23 14.38
N GLY A 243 -6.99 -11.54 14.12
CA GLY A 243 -5.77 -12.30 13.91
C GLY A 243 -5.97 -13.35 12.84
N VAL A 244 -5.02 -13.46 11.92
CA VAL A 244 -5.01 -14.49 10.86
C VAL A 244 -3.66 -15.21 10.89
N VAL A 245 -3.69 -16.53 10.76
CA VAL A 245 -2.50 -17.38 10.57
C VAL A 245 -2.77 -18.28 9.38
N THR A 246 -1.99 -18.12 8.33
CA THR A 246 -2.09 -18.92 7.09
C THR A 246 -0.76 -19.63 6.85
N VAL A 247 -0.80 -20.95 6.68
CA VAL A 247 0.31 -21.71 6.10
C VAL A 247 0.03 -21.83 4.60
N GLY A 248 0.71 -21.01 3.80
CA GLY A 248 0.46 -20.89 2.36
C GLY A 248 1.18 -21.95 1.53
N ALA A 249 2.32 -22.46 2.03
CA ALA A 249 3.08 -23.50 1.34
C ALA A 249 3.82 -24.41 2.33
N ILE A 250 4.05 -25.66 1.91
CA ILE A 250 4.91 -26.64 2.56
C ILE A 250 5.72 -27.37 1.48
N HIS A 251 7.03 -27.48 1.73
CA HIS A 251 7.95 -28.21 0.86
C HIS A 251 8.79 -29.17 1.68
N ALA A 252 8.74 -30.47 1.38
CA ALA A 252 9.52 -31.48 2.09
C ALA A 252 9.64 -32.78 1.26
N GLY A 253 10.87 -33.28 1.15
CA GLY A 253 11.16 -34.57 0.51
C GLY A 253 10.87 -34.62 -1.00
N GLU A 254 11.45 -35.62 -1.67
CA GLU A 254 11.30 -35.83 -3.12
C GLU A 254 10.97 -37.29 -3.45
N SER A 255 11.14 -38.20 -2.50
CA SER A 255 11.01 -39.64 -2.74
C SER A 255 10.16 -40.32 -1.67
N PRO A 256 9.25 -41.24 -2.05
CA PRO A 256 8.31 -41.87 -1.12
C PRO A 256 8.99 -42.83 -0.12
N ASN A 257 10.23 -43.22 -0.34
CA ASN A 257 10.97 -44.16 0.52
C ASN A 257 12.12 -43.54 1.30
N THR A 258 12.17 -42.20 1.36
CA THR A 258 13.22 -41.46 2.05
C THR A 258 12.59 -40.43 3.00
N ILE A 259 12.94 -40.49 4.28
CA ILE A 259 12.65 -39.42 5.25
C ILE A 259 13.62 -38.28 4.94
N PRO A 260 13.13 -37.06 4.64
CA PRO A 260 14.00 -35.93 4.31
C PRO A 260 14.73 -35.38 5.56
N ALA A 261 15.72 -34.55 5.35
CA ALA A 261 16.43 -33.88 6.42
C ALA A 261 15.74 -32.57 6.88
N THR A 262 14.92 -31.97 6.03
CA THR A 262 14.25 -30.69 6.30
C THR A 262 12.83 -30.65 5.77
N ALA A 263 11.98 -29.81 6.38
CA ALA A 263 10.72 -29.35 5.85
C ALA A 263 10.64 -27.82 5.97
N GLU A 264 10.17 -27.16 4.93
CA GLU A 264 9.99 -25.70 4.87
C GLU A 264 8.50 -25.35 4.84
N LEU A 265 8.11 -24.37 5.67
CA LEU A 265 6.76 -23.80 5.68
C LEU A 265 6.85 -22.32 5.35
N SER A 266 5.94 -21.83 4.48
CA SER A 266 5.70 -20.40 4.28
C SER A 266 4.45 -20.00 5.06
N VAL A 267 4.63 -19.12 6.05
CA VAL A 267 3.54 -18.71 6.97
C VAL A 267 3.33 -17.21 6.85
N SER A 268 2.07 -16.81 6.70
CA SER A 268 1.64 -15.40 6.75
C SER A 268 0.76 -15.16 7.96
N THR A 269 1.01 -14.08 8.68
CA THR A 269 0.14 -13.58 9.77
C THR A 269 -0.40 -12.21 9.42
N ARG A 270 -1.64 -11.92 9.89
CA ARG A 270 -2.24 -10.59 9.78
C ARG A 270 -2.90 -10.19 11.08
N ALA A 271 -2.83 -8.90 11.42
CA ALA A 271 -3.47 -8.31 12.60
C ALA A 271 -3.74 -6.82 12.34
N PHE A 272 -4.62 -6.19 13.13
CA PHE A 272 -4.80 -4.73 13.04
C PHE A 272 -3.85 -3.95 13.93
N THR A 273 -3.19 -4.60 14.88
CA THR A 273 -2.24 -3.93 15.79
C THR A 273 -0.94 -4.73 15.89
N THR A 274 0.14 -4.03 16.13
CA THR A 274 1.46 -4.63 16.38
C THR A 274 1.42 -5.58 17.57
N GLU A 275 0.66 -5.26 18.63
CA GLU A 275 0.53 -6.12 19.81
C GLU A 275 -0.05 -7.50 19.46
N VAL A 276 -1.12 -7.54 18.66
CA VAL A 276 -1.70 -8.82 18.20
C VAL A 276 -0.75 -9.55 17.26
N SER A 277 -0.08 -8.83 16.35
CA SER A 277 0.92 -9.39 15.46
C SER A 277 2.06 -10.07 16.22
N ASP A 278 2.58 -9.42 17.26
CA ASP A 278 3.65 -9.96 18.10
C ASP A 278 3.20 -11.20 18.88
N ARG A 279 1.96 -11.22 19.38
CA ARG A 279 1.37 -12.41 20.02
C ARG A 279 1.28 -13.57 19.04
N LEU A 280 0.79 -13.34 17.82
CA LEU A 280 0.71 -14.37 16.77
C LEU A 280 2.08 -14.96 16.46
N ASN A 281 3.07 -14.10 16.18
CA ASN A 281 4.41 -14.53 15.80
C ASN A 281 5.16 -15.21 16.96
N SER A 282 4.97 -14.77 18.19
CA SER A 282 5.52 -15.41 19.38
C SER A 282 4.91 -16.80 19.61
N ALA A 283 3.60 -16.94 19.44
CA ALA A 283 2.90 -18.22 19.55
C ALA A 283 3.36 -19.21 18.46
N ILE A 284 3.53 -18.75 17.21
CA ILE A 284 4.07 -19.56 16.11
C ILE A 284 5.46 -20.11 16.50
N ARG A 285 6.38 -19.26 16.92
CA ARG A 285 7.74 -19.67 17.31
C ARG A 285 7.72 -20.69 18.46
N ARG A 286 6.87 -20.46 19.47
CA ARG A 286 6.70 -21.37 20.62
C ARG A 286 6.17 -22.74 20.19
N ILE A 287 5.13 -22.78 19.35
CA ILE A 287 4.52 -24.03 18.88
C ILE A 287 5.49 -24.82 18.02
N VAL A 288 6.15 -24.19 17.06
CA VAL A 288 7.11 -24.86 16.17
C VAL A 288 8.24 -25.51 16.99
N ARG A 289 8.83 -24.77 17.94
CA ARG A 289 9.86 -25.33 18.84
C ARG A 289 9.35 -26.49 19.68
N ALA A 290 8.13 -26.37 20.20
CA ALA A 290 7.55 -27.43 21.03
C ALA A 290 7.30 -28.73 20.23
N GLU A 291 6.79 -28.64 19.00
CA GLU A 291 6.57 -29.82 18.16
C GLU A 291 7.91 -30.45 17.70
N CYS A 292 8.93 -29.64 17.39
CA CYS A 292 10.29 -30.15 17.12
C CYS A 292 10.85 -30.90 18.32
N ALA A 293 10.76 -30.31 19.52
CA ALA A 293 11.24 -30.93 20.75
C ALA A 293 10.47 -32.22 21.09
N ALA A 294 9.14 -32.25 20.91
CA ALA A 294 8.31 -33.43 21.15
C ALA A 294 8.67 -34.60 20.22
N ALA A 295 9.13 -34.32 19.00
CA ALA A 295 9.61 -35.31 18.06
C ALA A 295 11.10 -35.71 18.25
N GLY A 296 11.79 -35.12 19.19
CA GLY A 296 13.20 -35.40 19.47
C GLY A 296 14.20 -34.75 18.49
N ALA A 297 13.78 -33.68 17.78
CA ALA A 297 14.69 -32.91 16.94
C ALA A 297 15.79 -32.26 17.81
N THR A 298 17.04 -32.39 17.37
CA THR A 298 18.22 -31.87 18.10
C THR A 298 18.69 -30.51 17.55
N THR A 299 18.21 -30.12 16.37
CA THR A 299 18.51 -28.83 15.74
C THR A 299 17.29 -27.91 15.86
N GLU A 300 17.53 -26.69 16.35
CA GLU A 300 16.49 -25.68 16.47
C GLU A 300 15.90 -25.31 15.09
N PRO A 301 14.58 -25.12 14.98
CA PRO A 301 13.99 -24.59 13.76
C PRO A 301 14.44 -23.14 13.49
N THR A 302 14.60 -22.78 12.22
CA THR A 302 14.94 -21.41 11.80
C THR A 302 13.71 -20.64 11.36
N PHE A 303 13.73 -19.31 11.57
CA PHE A 303 12.64 -18.40 11.24
C PHE A 303 13.24 -17.19 10.52
N GLU A 304 12.92 -17.05 9.27
CA GLU A 304 13.35 -15.95 8.40
C GLU A 304 12.13 -15.10 8.03
N ILE A 305 12.14 -13.79 8.35
CA ILE A 305 11.12 -12.87 7.88
C ILE A 305 11.48 -12.51 6.44
N VAL A 306 10.59 -12.86 5.50
CA VAL A 306 10.81 -12.68 4.06
C VAL A 306 9.99 -11.53 3.47
N GLY A 307 9.08 -10.94 4.24
CA GLY A 307 8.26 -9.82 3.83
C GLY A 307 7.24 -9.43 4.88
N GLY A 308 6.51 -8.37 4.59
CA GLY A 308 5.42 -7.89 5.45
C GLY A 308 5.17 -6.39 5.28
N ALA A 309 4.16 -5.91 6.02
CA ALA A 309 3.80 -4.50 6.11
C ALA A 309 3.59 -4.13 7.59
N PRO A 310 3.93 -2.90 7.99
CA PRO A 310 3.78 -2.44 9.36
C PRO A 310 2.30 -2.27 9.76
N GLU A 311 2.07 -1.92 11.02
CA GLU A 311 0.76 -1.46 11.46
C GLU A 311 0.36 -0.21 10.69
N PHE A 312 -0.89 -0.21 10.23
CA PHE A 312 -1.47 0.90 9.50
C PHE A 312 -2.63 1.50 10.31
N SER A 313 -2.33 2.56 11.04
CA SER A 313 -3.27 3.23 11.92
C SER A 313 -3.22 4.73 11.70
N ASN A 314 -4.28 5.31 11.13
CA ASN A 314 -4.42 6.75 10.94
C ASN A 314 -4.37 7.49 12.29
N ASP A 315 -3.61 8.59 12.34
CA ASP A 315 -3.62 9.49 13.48
C ASP A 315 -5.01 10.11 13.67
N GLU A 316 -5.55 10.05 14.89
CA GLU A 316 -6.92 10.49 15.17
C GLU A 316 -7.10 12.00 15.02
N ALA A 317 -6.11 12.81 15.40
CA ALA A 317 -6.19 14.27 15.30
C ALA A 317 -6.07 14.73 13.85
N ILE A 318 -5.19 14.09 13.07
CA ILE A 318 -5.05 14.35 11.62
C ILE A 318 -6.32 13.92 10.89
N ALA A 319 -6.87 12.75 11.22
CA ALA A 319 -8.12 12.27 10.65
C ALA A 319 -9.27 13.27 10.90
N GLU A 320 -9.41 13.80 12.12
CA GLU A 320 -10.44 14.80 12.44
C GLU A 320 -10.30 16.06 11.56
N GLN A 321 -9.08 16.58 11.40
CA GLN A 321 -8.81 17.79 10.62
C GLN A 321 -9.12 17.59 9.13
N VAL A 322 -8.60 16.53 8.52
CA VAL A 322 -8.79 16.27 7.08
C VAL A 322 -10.24 15.92 6.78
N MET A 323 -10.88 15.07 7.61
CA MET A 323 -12.28 14.71 7.43
C MET A 323 -13.23 15.88 7.62
N ALA A 324 -12.89 16.85 8.48
CA ALA A 324 -13.67 18.10 8.59
C ALA A 324 -13.58 18.91 7.29
N ALA A 325 -12.38 19.09 6.72
CA ALA A 325 -12.19 19.77 5.45
C ALA A 325 -12.91 19.08 4.30
N PHE A 326 -12.86 17.75 4.25
CA PHE A 326 -13.59 16.94 3.25
C PHE A 326 -15.11 17.13 3.39
N ARG A 327 -15.67 17.07 4.61
CA ARG A 327 -17.11 17.25 4.82
C ARG A 327 -17.58 18.66 4.44
N GLU A 328 -16.76 19.68 4.69
CA GLU A 328 -17.06 21.05 4.29
C GLU A 328 -17.17 21.19 2.75
N GLN A 329 -16.24 20.61 1.99
CA GLN A 329 -16.21 20.70 0.53
C GLN A 329 -17.14 19.72 -0.17
N PHE A 330 -17.23 18.48 0.32
CA PHE A 330 -17.86 17.38 -0.40
C PHE A 330 -19.17 16.87 0.26
N GLY A 331 -19.43 17.29 1.50
CA GLY A 331 -20.69 16.96 2.19
C GLY A 331 -20.91 15.46 2.40
N ASP A 332 -22.09 14.97 2.07
CA ASP A 332 -22.56 13.61 2.35
C ASP A 332 -21.85 12.50 1.54
N VAL A 333 -20.93 12.81 0.64
CA VAL A 333 -20.15 11.80 -0.10
C VAL A 333 -18.92 11.35 0.68
N VAL A 334 -18.70 11.93 1.85
CA VAL A 334 -17.63 11.58 2.78
C VAL A 334 -18.22 10.73 3.90
N GLY A 335 -17.72 9.51 4.04
CA GLY A 335 -18.23 8.57 5.02
C GLY A 335 -17.12 7.84 5.79
N ASP A 336 -17.55 7.10 6.81
CA ASP A 336 -16.68 6.16 7.49
C ASP A 336 -16.50 4.93 6.59
N PHE A 337 -15.25 4.52 6.44
CA PHE A 337 -14.88 3.33 5.71
C PHE A 337 -14.44 2.25 6.70
N GLY A 338 -14.91 1.03 6.51
CA GLY A 338 -14.52 -0.09 7.37
C GLY A 338 -13.04 -0.47 7.23
N ARG A 339 -12.55 -1.26 8.17
CA ARG A 339 -11.18 -1.79 8.14
C ARG A 339 -10.99 -2.78 7.00
N LEU A 340 -9.83 -2.72 6.35
CA LEU A 340 -9.43 -3.65 5.29
C LEU A 340 -8.54 -4.77 5.83
N GLY A 341 -8.76 -5.98 5.35
CA GLY A 341 -7.87 -7.12 5.62
C GLY A 341 -6.60 -7.11 4.76
N GLY A 342 -6.50 -6.21 3.78
CA GLY A 342 -5.29 -5.95 3.00
C GLY A 342 -4.19 -5.32 3.83
N SER A 343 -3.00 -5.19 3.26
CA SER A 343 -1.84 -4.51 3.86
C SER A 343 -1.32 -3.48 2.87
N GLU A 344 -0.62 -2.47 3.37
CA GLU A 344 -0.09 -1.33 2.62
C GLU A 344 1.23 -0.91 3.27
N ASP A 345 2.23 -0.51 2.50
CA ASP A 345 3.55 -0.14 3.02
C ASP A 345 3.71 1.39 3.27
N PHE A 346 2.72 2.21 2.93
CA PHE A 346 2.65 3.65 3.17
C PHE A 346 3.12 4.08 4.58
N PRO A 347 2.74 3.40 5.69
CA PRO A 347 3.19 3.80 7.02
C PRO A 347 4.71 3.73 7.20
N THR A 348 5.42 2.94 6.38
CA THR A 348 6.89 2.86 6.41
C THR A 348 7.52 4.22 6.10
N ILE A 349 6.95 4.97 5.14
CA ILE A 349 7.37 6.33 4.80
C ILE A 349 7.15 7.29 5.97
N ALA A 350 5.95 7.32 6.53
CA ALA A 350 5.61 8.20 7.64
C ALA A 350 6.45 7.91 8.90
N ASN A 351 6.65 6.62 9.21
CA ASN A 351 7.46 6.16 10.33
C ASN A 351 8.94 6.57 10.18
N ALA A 352 9.48 6.57 8.97
CA ALA A 352 10.86 6.99 8.71
C ALA A 352 11.08 8.48 9.04
N PHE A 353 10.07 9.31 8.85
CA PHE A 353 10.08 10.71 9.24
C PHE A 353 9.72 10.93 10.72
N GLY A 354 9.12 9.96 11.40
CA GLY A 354 8.52 10.12 12.72
C GLY A 354 7.31 11.07 12.71
N ALA A 355 6.63 11.19 11.57
CA ALA A 355 5.53 12.10 11.34
C ALA A 355 4.16 11.40 11.50
N PRO A 356 3.13 12.09 12.03
CA PRO A 356 1.77 11.59 12.00
C PRO A 356 1.27 11.49 10.55
N TYR A 357 0.30 10.59 10.30
CA TYR A 357 -0.20 10.38 8.95
C TYR A 357 -1.69 10.13 8.89
N PHE A 358 -2.24 10.38 7.70
CA PHE A 358 -3.63 10.08 7.38
C PHE A 358 -3.75 9.57 5.93
N TYR A 359 -4.57 8.53 5.77
CA TYR A 359 -4.82 7.88 4.50
C TYR A 359 -6.32 7.64 4.33
N TRP A 360 -6.82 7.84 3.13
CA TRP A 360 -8.23 7.63 2.81
C TRP A 360 -8.41 6.90 1.48
N PHE A 361 -9.63 6.55 1.18
CA PHE A 361 -10.01 5.87 -0.05
C PHE A 361 -10.94 6.75 -0.87
N VAL A 362 -10.80 6.67 -2.22
CA VAL A 362 -11.63 7.36 -3.19
C VAL A 362 -12.33 6.32 -4.05
N GLY A 363 -13.64 6.45 -4.23
CA GLY A 363 -14.42 5.57 -5.06
C GLY A 363 -14.05 5.69 -6.55
N SER A 364 -13.84 4.56 -7.19
CA SER A 364 -13.38 4.46 -8.58
C SER A 364 -14.46 4.01 -9.56
N SER A 365 -15.69 3.76 -9.10
CA SER A 365 -16.80 3.28 -9.94
C SER A 365 -18.15 3.80 -9.45
N SER A 366 -19.07 3.95 -10.39
CA SER A 366 -20.46 4.31 -10.09
C SER A 366 -21.24 3.21 -9.36
N ASP A 367 -20.89 1.94 -9.57
CA ASP A 367 -21.53 0.77 -8.95
C ASP A 367 -20.51 -0.24 -8.43
N ILE A 368 -20.37 -0.29 -7.09
CA ILE A 368 -19.46 -1.19 -6.39
C ILE A 368 -19.81 -2.67 -6.54
N ASN A 369 -21.04 -3.01 -6.91
CA ASN A 369 -21.47 -4.41 -7.00
C ASN A 369 -21.08 -5.05 -8.34
N SER A 370 -20.89 -4.25 -9.37
CA SER A 370 -20.50 -4.71 -10.71
C SER A 370 -19.06 -4.40 -11.08
N ALA A 371 -18.41 -3.50 -10.34
CA ALA A 371 -17.02 -3.12 -10.60
C ALA A 371 -16.06 -4.28 -10.29
N PRO A 372 -15.09 -4.57 -11.19
CA PRO A 372 -14.01 -5.48 -10.89
C PRO A 372 -13.20 -5.00 -9.68
N SER A 373 -12.77 -5.94 -8.82
CA SER A 373 -11.91 -5.60 -7.70
C SER A 373 -10.49 -5.26 -8.16
N ASN A 374 -9.77 -4.49 -7.35
CA ASN A 374 -8.31 -4.34 -7.51
C ASN A 374 -7.65 -5.72 -7.65
N HIS A 375 -6.54 -5.79 -8.39
CA HIS A 375 -5.79 -7.00 -8.79
C HIS A 375 -6.53 -7.92 -9.78
N SER A 376 -7.69 -7.51 -10.28
CA SER A 376 -8.35 -8.19 -11.39
C SER A 376 -7.78 -7.71 -12.74
N PRO A 377 -7.60 -8.59 -13.74
CA PRO A 377 -7.21 -8.16 -15.10
C PRO A 377 -8.27 -7.26 -15.78
N PHE A 378 -9.48 -7.22 -15.23
CA PHE A 378 -10.57 -6.38 -15.70
C PHE A 378 -10.68 -5.05 -14.92
N PHE A 379 -9.81 -4.80 -13.93
CA PHE A 379 -9.87 -3.59 -13.15
C PHE A 379 -9.30 -2.40 -13.92
N ALA A 380 -10.06 -1.34 -13.99
CA ALA A 380 -9.61 0.02 -14.25
C ALA A 380 -10.58 0.98 -13.56
N PRO A 381 -10.09 2.06 -12.94
CA PRO A 381 -10.96 3.12 -12.46
C PRO A 381 -11.74 3.77 -13.61
N ASP A 382 -13.00 4.16 -13.38
CA ASP A 382 -13.66 5.08 -14.29
C ASP A 382 -12.80 6.35 -14.40
N LEU A 383 -12.25 6.64 -15.59
CA LEU A 383 -11.31 7.75 -15.78
C LEU A 383 -11.88 9.06 -15.20
N GLN A 384 -13.12 9.38 -15.55
CA GLN A 384 -13.86 10.46 -14.92
C GLN A 384 -15.14 9.90 -14.27
N PRO A 385 -15.50 10.38 -13.11
CA PRO A 385 -14.91 11.54 -12.39
C PRO A 385 -13.76 11.18 -11.43
N THR A 386 -13.21 9.96 -11.46
CA THR A 386 -12.23 9.50 -10.45
C THR A 386 -10.97 10.37 -10.43
N LEU A 387 -10.40 10.71 -11.60
CA LEU A 387 -9.21 11.56 -11.70
C LEU A 387 -9.43 12.95 -11.08
N ASP A 388 -10.54 13.60 -11.45
CA ASP A 388 -10.88 14.90 -10.90
C ASP A 388 -11.16 14.82 -9.40
N GLN A 389 -11.84 13.76 -8.94
CA GLN A 389 -12.18 13.59 -7.53
C GLN A 389 -10.96 13.30 -6.67
N ALA A 390 -10.05 12.43 -7.14
CA ALA A 390 -8.79 12.15 -6.48
C ALA A 390 -7.91 13.41 -6.39
N THR A 391 -7.85 14.22 -7.46
CA THR A 391 -7.13 15.49 -7.47
C THR A 391 -7.73 16.50 -6.48
N ARG A 392 -9.06 16.64 -6.44
CA ARG A 392 -9.77 17.52 -5.47
C ARG A 392 -9.49 17.08 -4.03
N ALA A 393 -9.50 15.77 -3.76
CA ALA A 393 -9.23 15.24 -2.44
C ALA A 393 -7.82 15.61 -1.98
N ILE A 394 -6.80 15.51 -2.84
CA ILE A 394 -5.44 15.95 -2.53
C ILE A 394 -5.41 17.45 -2.16
N LEU A 395 -5.97 18.31 -3.01
CA LEU A 395 -5.99 19.75 -2.78
C LEU A 395 -6.67 20.14 -1.46
N VAL A 396 -7.79 19.50 -1.14
CA VAL A 396 -8.50 19.75 0.11
C VAL A 396 -7.76 19.18 1.32
N SER A 397 -7.13 18.00 1.18
CA SER A 397 -6.44 17.35 2.30
C SER A 397 -5.24 18.12 2.83
N VAL A 398 -4.53 18.84 1.97
CA VAL A 398 -3.35 19.65 2.38
C VAL A 398 -3.74 20.99 2.97
N SER A 399 -5.00 21.38 2.83
CA SER A 399 -5.46 22.74 3.20
C SER A 399 -5.33 23.07 4.67
N PRO A 400 -5.53 22.16 5.66
CA PRO A 400 -5.38 22.49 7.07
C PRO A 400 -3.98 23.02 7.45
N TRP A 401 -2.98 22.73 6.63
CA TRP A 401 -1.59 23.15 6.87
C TRP A 401 -1.12 24.23 5.91
N LEU A 402 -1.47 24.12 4.63
CA LEU A 402 -0.88 24.98 3.60
C LEU A 402 -1.74 26.18 3.22
N MET A 403 -3.09 26.07 3.22
CA MET A 403 -3.96 27.16 2.75
C MET A 403 -3.97 28.34 3.74
N ARG A 404 -4.07 29.57 3.17
CA ARG A 404 -4.10 30.84 3.91
C ARG A 404 -5.51 31.25 4.29
#